data_df066e1c81d807f69cb859a2ab13a599
#
_entry.id   df066e1c81d807f69cb859a2ab13a599
#
_cell.length_a   1.000
_cell.length_b   1.000
_cell.length_c   1.000
_cell.angle_alpha   90.00
_cell.angle_beta   90.00
_cell.angle_gamma   90.00
#
_symmetry.space_group_name_H-M   'P 1'
#
loop_
_entity.id
_entity.type
_entity.pdbx_description
1 polymer ?
#
loop_
_entity_poly.entity_id
_entity_poly.type
_entity_poly.pdbx_seq_one_letter_code
_entity_poly.pdbx_strand_id
1 'polypeptide(L)'
;MLRRSFHALLLSLPLLAAGPVHAQEKIKVVTTFTIIADIAANVAGDAAEVESITKPGAEIHNYQPTPRDILKAQDAKLVLWNGLNLELWFEKFLANLGDVPNVTVSDGVEPMSIVEGPYEGKPNPHAWMSPDNALIYVENIRKALAAADPANAATYDANAKAYGEKIRTLGEAMKAEIGRLPEERRWLVTSEGAFSYLARDFGLKELFLWPINADQQGTPKQVKAVIDAVREHDIHVVFSESTVSADPARQVASETGAAYGGVLYVDSLSEAGGPVPTYLDLLRVTSETIVKGLSQ
;
A
#
# COMPACT_ATOMS: atom_id res chain seq x y z
N MET A 1 81.81 -40.89 -7.19
CA MET A 1 80.71 -40.85 -6.20
C MET A 1 80.16 -39.44 -6.19
N LEU A 2 79.05 -39.18 -6.92
CA LEU A 2 78.42 -37.85 -6.96
C LEU A 2 77.24 -37.85 -5.94
N ARG A 3 77.36 -36.99 -4.95
CA ARG A 3 76.23 -36.67 -4.05
C ARG A 3 75.35 -35.62 -4.70
N ARG A 4 74.08 -35.99 -5.02
CA ARG A 4 73.02 -35.07 -5.44
C ARG A 4 72.31 -34.48 -4.20
N SER A 5 72.46 -33.18 -3.98
CA SER A 5 71.72 -32.44 -2.95
C SER A 5 70.32 -32.06 -3.52
N PHE A 6 69.28 -32.57 -2.87
CA PHE A 6 67.91 -32.17 -3.14
C PHE A 6 67.56 -30.92 -2.30
N HIS A 7 67.31 -29.79 -2.95
CA HIS A 7 66.74 -28.61 -2.31
C HIS A 7 65.24 -28.69 -2.33
N ALA A 8 64.58 -28.88 -1.19
CA ALA A 8 63.17 -28.78 -1.01
C ALA A 8 62.74 -27.30 -0.92
N LEU A 9 62.06 -26.81 -1.93
CA LEU A 9 61.47 -25.47 -1.95
C LEU A 9 60.13 -25.51 -1.18
N LEU A 10 60.11 -24.99 0.05
CA LEU A 10 58.89 -24.80 0.83
C LEU A 10 58.12 -23.59 0.28
N LEU A 11 57.02 -23.86 -0.46
CA LEU A 11 56.03 -22.83 -0.80
C LEU A 11 55.18 -22.52 0.43
N SER A 12 55.40 -21.36 1.05
CA SER A 12 54.55 -20.82 2.09
C SER A 12 53.31 -20.16 1.42
N LEU A 13 52.15 -20.82 1.45
CA LEU A 13 50.85 -20.19 1.13
C LEU A 13 50.51 -19.21 2.26
N PRO A 14 50.14 -17.94 1.93
CA PRO A 14 49.61 -17.04 2.93
C PRO A 14 48.18 -17.50 3.30
N LEU A 15 47.98 -17.87 4.58
CA LEU A 15 46.64 -18.04 5.15
C LEU A 15 45.97 -16.66 5.20
N LEU A 16 45.07 -16.39 4.27
CA LEU A 16 44.14 -15.27 4.39
C LEU A 16 43.22 -15.57 5.59
N ALA A 17 43.51 -14.93 6.72
CA ALA A 17 42.62 -14.93 7.88
C ALA A 17 41.34 -14.18 7.49
N ALA A 18 40.26 -14.93 7.15
CA ALA A 18 38.90 -14.39 7.10
C ALA A 18 38.57 -13.93 8.54
N GLY A 19 38.62 -12.63 8.77
CA GLY A 19 38.11 -12.03 10.01
C GLY A 19 36.63 -12.39 10.19
N PRO A 20 36.09 -12.40 11.42
CA PRO A 20 34.69 -12.65 11.63
C PRO A 20 33.89 -11.59 10.87
N VAL A 21 33.09 -12.02 9.89
CA VAL A 21 32.03 -11.19 9.29
C VAL A 21 31.04 -10.98 10.42
N HIS A 22 31.11 -9.86 11.11
CA HIS A 22 30.00 -9.42 11.96
C HIS A 22 28.80 -9.21 11.06
N ALA A 23 27.76 -10.04 11.21
CA ALA A 23 26.48 -9.76 10.61
C ALA A 23 26.05 -8.38 11.13
N GLN A 24 25.93 -7.39 10.24
CA GLN A 24 25.45 -6.06 10.61
C GLN A 24 24.05 -6.22 11.17
N GLU A 25 23.79 -5.64 12.35
CA GLU A 25 22.46 -5.65 12.94
C GLU A 25 21.49 -4.92 12.02
N LYS A 26 20.37 -5.57 11.67
CA LYS A 26 19.35 -4.99 10.79
C LYS A 26 18.72 -3.77 11.46
N ILE A 27 18.55 -2.70 10.71
CA ILE A 27 17.79 -1.55 11.22
C ILE A 27 16.30 -1.93 11.32
N LYS A 28 15.64 -1.41 12.33
CA LYS A 28 14.19 -1.53 12.49
C LYS A 28 13.49 -0.34 11.85
N VAL A 29 12.54 -0.64 10.97
CA VAL A 29 11.68 0.31 10.26
C VAL A 29 10.24 0.06 10.68
N VAL A 30 9.54 1.11 11.08
CA VAL A 30 8.12 1.01 11.45
C VAL A 30 7.29 1.82 10.48
N THR A 31 6.15 1.27 10.08
CA THR A 31 5.21 1.91 9.17
C THR A 31 3.85 2.08 9.84
N THR A 32 3.06 3.03 9.38
CA THR A 32 1.73 3.28 9.94
C THR A 32 0.74 2.18 9.63
N PHE A 33 0.78 1.61 8.41
CA PHE A 33 -0.15 0.55 8.02
C PHE A 33 0.48 -0.48 7.07
N THR A 34 -0.24 -1.57 6.87
CA THR A 34 0.25 -2.81 6.26
C THR A 34 0.72 -2.65 4.81
N ILE A 35 0.12 -1.77 4.03
CA ILE A 35 0.49 -1.56 2.62
C ILE A 35 1.88 -0.93 2.52
N ILE A 36 2.15 0.14 3.30
CA ILE A 36 3.49 0.73 3.34
C ILE A 36 4.50 -0.30 3.87
N ALA A 37 4.08 -1.14 4.84
CA ALA A 37 4.96 -2.18 5.38
C ALA A 37 5.38 -3.19 4.30
N ASP A 38 4.46 -3.65 3.47
CA ASP A 38 4.77 -4.59 2.38
C ASP A 38 5.68 -3.94 1.33
N ILE A 39 5.37 -2.70 0.90
CA ILE A 39 6.23 -1.97 -0.05
C ILE A 39 7.64 -1.80 0.54
N ALA A 40 7.72 -1.36 1.80
CA ALA A 40 9.00 -1.17 2.49
C ALA A 40 9.77 -2.48 2.67
N ALA A 41 9.10 -3.58 3.00
CA ALA A 41 9.72 -4.90 3.12
C ALA A 41 10.27 -5.40 1.77
N ASN A 42 9.56 -5.15 0.66
CA ASN A 42 10.04 -5.49 -0.68
C ASN A 42 11.28 -4.66 -1.09
N VAL A 43 11.36 -3.40 -0.66
CA VAL A 43 12.55 -2.56 -0.91
C VAL A 43 13.70 -2.92 0.04
N ALA A 44 13.38 -3.19 1.30
CA ALA A 44 14.38 -3.54 2.32
C ALA A 44 15.03 -4.91 2.05
N GLY A 45 14.24 -5.88 1.58
CA GLY A 45 14.68 -7.27 1.51
C GLY A 45 15.12 -7.77 2.89
N ASP A 46 16.24 -8.48 2.92
CA ASP A 46 16.82 -8.99 4.16
C ASP A 46 17.67 -7.97 4.94
N ALA A 47 17.84 -6.74 4.42
CA ALA A 47 18.75 -5.76 5.01
C ALA A 47 18.14 -4.97 6.17
N ALA A 48 16.81 -4.88 6.28
CA ALA A 48 16.11 -4.25 7.40
C ALA A 48 14.93 -5.09 7.88
N GLU A 49 14.50 -4.84 9.12
CA GLU A 49 13.28 -5.41 9.70
C GLU A 49 12.15 -4.38 9.60
N VAL A 50 11.04 -4.75 8.97
CA VAL A 50 9.91 -3.84 8.74
C VAL A 50 8.68 -4.33 9.50
N GLU A 51 8.09 -3.45 10.30
CA GLU A 51 6.87 -3.72 11.06
C GLU A 51 5.79 -2.66 10.80
N SER A 52 4.53 -3.08 10.75
CA SER A 52 3.37 -2.18 10.70
C SER A 52 2.81 -1.89 12.10
N ILE A 53 2.37 -0.64 12.34
CA ILE A 53 1.60 -0.27 13.54
C ILE A 53 0.24 -0.96 13.49
N THR A 54 -0.52 -0.76 12.41
CA THR A 54 -1.81 -1.41 12.26
C THR A 54 -1.66 -2.87 11.87
N LYS A 55 -2.66 -3.67 12.24
CA LYS A 55 -2.73 -5.10 11.89
C LYS A 55 -3.43 -5.28 10.55
N PRO A 56 -3.22 -6.42 9.87
CA PRO A 56 -4.03 -6.81 8.73
C PRO A 56 -5.53 -6.72 9.03
N GLY A 57 -6.30 -6.18 8.07
CA GLY A 57 -7.75 -5.97 8.18
C GLY A 57 -8.19 -4.78 9.04
N ALA A 58 -7.26 -4.01 9.60
CA ALA A 58 -7.60 -2.84 10.41
C ALA A 58 -8.06 -1.67 9.54
N GLU A 59 -9.05 -0.93 10.03
CA GLU A 59 -9.41 0.40 9.55
C GLU A 59 -8.33 1.39 9.99
N ILE A 60 -7.88 2.28 9.08
CA ILE A 60 -6.69 3.11 9.26
C ILE A 60 -6.97 4.60 9.51
N HIS A 61 -8.11 5.13 9.05
CA HIS A 61 -8.43 6.55 9.15
C HIS A 61 -8.68 7.00 10.60
N ASN A 62 -9.41 6.19 11.35
CA ASN A 62 -9.78 6.45 12.74
C ASN A 62 -8.99 5.58 13.74
N TYR A 63 -7.81 5.09 13.31
CA TYR A 63 -6.99 4.26 14.18
C TYR A 63 -6.60 5.00 15.46
N GLN A 64 -6.66 4.29 16.59
CA GLN A 64 -6.25 4.82 17.88
C GLN A 64 -5.02 4.04 18.38
N PRO A 65 -3.82 4.64 18.30
CA PRO A 65 -2.60 3.99 18.77
C PRO A 65 -2.66 3.63 20.24
N THR A 66 -2.19 2.45 20.55
CA THR A 66 -2.10 1.93 21.92
C THR A 66 -0.68 2.16 22.48
N PRO A 67 -0.48 2.06 23.82
CA PRO A 67 0.85 2.06 24.41
C PRO A 67 1.79 1.00 23.81
N ARG A 68 1.25 -0.13 23.35
CA ARG A 68 2.03 -1.19 22.69
C ARG A 68 2.56 -0.74 21.32
N ASP A 69 1.81 0.09 20.60
CA ASP A 69 2.25 0.62 19.32
C ASP A 69 3.39 1.62 19.49
N ILE A 70 3.34 2.43 20.58
CA ILE A 70 4.44 3.31 20.96
C ILE A 70 5.69 2.49 21.28
N LEU A 71 5.58 1.43 22.10
CA LEU A 71 6.70 0.53 22.41
C LEU A 71 7.27 -0.13 21.14
N LYS A 72 6.43 -0.54 20.19
CA LYS A 72 6.85 -1.09 18.91
C LYS A 72 7.74 -0.10 18.13
N ALA A 73 7.41 1.17 18.14
CA ALA A 73 8.09 2.19 17.38
C ALA A 73 9.29 2.84 18.11
N GLN A 74 9.43 2.64 19.43
CA GLN A 74 10.45 3.30 20.25
C GLN A 74 11.90 3.01 19.79
N ASP A 75 12.18 1.79 19.32
CA ASP A 75 13.51 1.38 18.87
C ASP A 75 13.66 1.48 17.34
N ALA A 76 12.69 2.10 16.66
CA ALA A 76 12.77 2.27 15.22
C ALA A 76 13.89 3.25 14.83
N LYS A 77 14.62 2.93 13.78
CA LYS A 77 15.59 3.84 13.14
C LYS A 77 14.92 4.74 12.10
N LEU A 78 13.71 4.36 11.67
CA LEU A 78 12.95 5.08 10.66
C LEU A 78 11.46 4.77 10.84
N VAL A 79 10.62 5.79 10.72
CA VAL A 79 9.15 5.65 10.63
C VAL A 79 8.69 6.12 9.26
N LEU A 80 7.86 5.31 8.59
CA LEU A 80 7.26 5.62 7.30
C LEU A 80 5.76 5.79 7.46
N TRP A 81 5.21 6.86 6.93
CA TRP A 81 3.79 7.19 7.00
C TRP A 81 3.26 7.78 5.70
N ASN A 82 1.95 7.67 5.46
CA ASN A 82 1.36 8.08 4.20
C ASN A 82 1.36 9.59 3.99
N GLY A 83 0.91 10.33 4.96
CA GLY A 83 0.55 11.74 4.77
C GLY A 83 -0.82 11.91 4.09
N LEU A 84 -0.99 13.02 3.36
CA LEU A 84 -2.25 13.35 2.66
C LEU A 84 -3.49 13.31 3.58
N ASN A 85 -3.33 13.63 4.86
CA ASN A 85 -4.35 13.57 5.92
C ASN A 85 -4.90 12.16 6.24
N LEU A 86 -4.21 11.08 5.90
CA LEU A 86 -4.65 9.73 6.25
C LEU A 86 -4.60 9.53 7.77
N GLU A 87 -3.41 9.67 8.32
CA GLU A 87 -3.14 9.37 9.73
C GLU A 87 -3.26 10.63 10.60
N LEU A 88 -4.48 11.13 10.84
CA LEU A 88 -4.72 12.30 11.69
C LEU A 88 -4.24 12.10 13.14
N TRP A 89 -4.06 10.84 13.54
CA TRP A 89 -3.53 10.45 14.85
C TRP A 89 -1.99 10.52 14.93
N PHE A 90 -1.29 10.60 13.78
CA PHE A 90 0.15 10.37 13.69
C PHE A 90 1.00 11.45 14.36
N GLU A 91 0.62 12.74 14.28
CA GLU A 91 1.36 13.82 14.97
C GLU A 91 1.44 13.58 16.48
N LYS A 92 0.33 13.16 17.10
CA LYS A 92 0.30 12.83 18.53
C LYS A 92 1.12 11.57 18.83
N PHE A 93 1.15 10.62 17.93
CA PHE A 93 1.94 9.41 18.04
C PHE A 93 3.44 9.75 18.00
N LEU A 94 3.89 10.52 17.01
CA LEU A 94 5.28 10.98 16.88
C LEU A 94 5.79 11.70 18.12
N ALA A 95 4.97 12.56 18.73
CA ALA A 95 5.35 13.28 19.95
C ALA A 95 5.78 12.34 21.11
N ASN A 96 5.37 11.07 21.08
CA ASN A 96 5.75 10.06 22.07
C ASN A 96 7.01 9.26 21.67
N LEU A 97 7.51 9.41 20.44
CA LEU A 97 8.69 8.70 19.93
C LEU A 97 9.99 9.50 20.04
N GLY A 98 9.93 10.78 20.43
CA GLY A 98 11.10 11.66 20.46
C GLY A 98 11.61 11.98 19.05
N ASP A 99 12.95 11.95 18.87
CA ASP A 99 13.60 12.38 17.62
C ASP A 99 13.77 11.23 16.59
N VAL A 100 12.84 10.26 16.53
CA VAL A 100 12.90 9.19 15.53
C VAL A 100 12.69 9.78 14.13
N PRO A 101 13.62 9.58 13.18
CA PRO A 101 13.46 10.03 11.81
C PRO A 101 12.17 9.48 11.19
N ASN A 102 11.40 10.34 10.51
CA ASN A 102 10.20 9.91 9.84
C ASN A 102 10.10 10.51 8.43
N VAL A 103 9.44 9.79 7.52
CA VAL A 103 9.32 10.16 6.12
C VAL A 103 7.88 9.95 5.65
N THR A 104 7.32 10.96 4.99
CA THR A 104 6.07 10.90 4.26
C THR A 104 6.32 10.20 2.93
N VAL A 105 5.75 9.01 2.75
CA VAL A 105 6.03 8.21 1.54
C VAL A 105 5.30 8.71 0.31
N SER A 106 4.23 9.51 0.47
CA SER A 106 3.49 10.12 -0.63
C SER A 106 4.08 11.44 -1.14
N ASP A 107 5.20 11.91 -0.59
CA ASP A 107 5.81 13.16 -1.05
C ASP A 107 6.11 13.12 -2.55
N GLY A 108 5.65 14.15 -3.27
CA GLY A 108 5.76 14.22 -4.73
C GLY A 108 4.58 13.64 -5.51
N VAL A 109 3.60 13.04 -4.83
CA VAL A 109 2.31 12.71 -5.44
C VAL A 109 1.53 13.99 -5.70
N GLU A 110 0.94 14.12 -6.90
CA GLU A 110 -0.05 15.16 -7.18
C GLU A 110 -1.40 14.76 -6.55
N PRO A 111 -1.87 15.44 -5.49
CA PRO A 111 -3.03 14.99 -4.75
C PRO A 111 -4.34 15.28 -5.50
N MET A 112 -5.25 14.32 -5.48
CA MET A 112 -6.64 14.55 -5.84
C MET A 112 -7.39 15.07 -4.62
N SER A 113 -8.37 15.96 -4.83
CA SER A 113 -9.20 16.47 -3.74
C SER A 113 -10.39 15.57 -3.48
N ILE A 114 -10.78 15.44 -2.21
CA ILE A 114 -12.08 14.89 -1.82
C ILE A 114 -13.15 15.86 -2.34
N VAL A 115 -14.18 15.34 -3.04
CA VAL A 115 -15.11 16.16 -3.82
C VAL A 115 -16.36 16.58 -3.05
N GLU A 116 -16.62 15.99 -1.88
CA GLU A 116 -17.80 16.30 -1.07
C GLU A 116 -17.61 15.95 0.42
N GLY A 117 -18.57 16.34 1.25
CA GLY A 117 -18.61 16.02 2.67
C GLY A 117 -17.75 16.92 3.56
N PRO A 118 -17.57 16.58 4.84
CA PRO A 118 -16.82 17.39 5.80
C PRO A 118 -15.33 17.58 5.44
N TYR A 119 -14.79 16.73 4.58
CA TYR A 119 -13.40 16.76 4.12
C TYR A 119 -13.25 17.33 2.70
N GLU A 120 -14.29 17.94 2.13
CA GLU A 120 -14.24 18.54 0.80
C GLU A 120 -13.04 19.49 0.64
N GLY A 121 -12.33 19.38 -0.48
CA GLY A 121 -11.14 20.15 -0.79
C GLY A 121 -9.87 19.67 -0.08
N LYS A 122 -9.94 18.73 0.86
CA LYS A 122 -8.75 18.09 1.43
C LYS A 122 -8.20 17.06 0.46
N PRO A 123 -6.88 16.75 0.53
CA PRO A 123 -6.32 15.69 -0.30
C PRO A 123 -6.94 14.33 0.02
N ASN A 124 -7.27 13.57 -1.03
CA ASN A 124 -7.64 12.17 -0.91
C ASN A 124 -6.39 11.36 -0.60
N PRO A 125 -6.35 10.59 0.50
CA PRO A 125 -5.12 9.93 0.94
C PRO A 125 -4.75 8.67 0.17
N HIS A 126 -5.67 8.04 -0.58
CA HIS A 126 -5.53 6.70 -1.15
C HIS A 126 -4.64 6.65 -2.41
N ALA A 127 -3.55 7.41 -2.41
CA ALA A 127 -2.67 7.56 -3.57
C ALA A 127 -1.99 6.24 -3.99
N TRP A 128 -1.79 5.30 -3.07
CA TRP A 128 -1.26 3.96 -3.35
C TRP A 128 -2.13 3.11 -4.27
N MET A 129 -3.40 3.47 -4.48
CA MET A 129 -4.28 2.77 -5.42
C MET A 129 -3.92 3.04 -6.89
N SER A 130 -3.07 4.02 -7.16
CA SER A 130 -2.44 4.26 -8.45
C SER A 130 -1.10 3.53 -8.54
N PRO A 131 -0.88 2.61 -9.49
CA PRO A 131 0.43 2.01 -9.70
C PRO A 131 1.54 3.04 -9.99
N ASP A 132 1.22 4.13 -10.69
CA ASP A 132 2.19 5.19 -10.98
C ASP A 132 2.59 5.94 -9.70
N ASN A 133 1.64 6.26 -8.82
CA ASN A 133 1.95 6.84 -7.51
C ASN A 133 2.72 5.86 -6.62
N ALA A 134 2.43 4.58 -6.68
CA ALA A 134 3.15 3.57 -5.91
C ALA A 134 4.66 3.55 -6.24
N LEU A 135 5.05 3.90 -7.46
CA LEU A 135 6.47 4.05 -7.82
C LEU A 135 7.12 5.23 -7.08
N ILE A 136 6.36 6.29 -6.80
CA ILE A 136 6.82 7.43 -5.96
C ILE A 136 7.06 6.93 -4.53
N TYR A 137 6.13 6.13 -3.98
CA TYR A 137 6.28 5.50 -2.65
C TYR A 137 7.54 4.65 -2.58
N VAL A 138 7.75 3.77 -3.58
CA VAL A 138 8.95 2.91 -3.66
C VAL A 138 10.23 3.75 -3.64
N GLU A 139 10.28 4.85 -4.40
CA GLU A 139 11.45 5.72 -4.48
C GLU A 139 11.69 6.50 -3.17
N ASN A 140 10.64 7.00 -2.52
CA ASN A 140 10.76 7.68 -1.24
C ASN A 140 11.22 6.73 -0.13
N ILE A 141 10.67 5.51 -0.09
CA ILE A 141 11.09 4.44 0.82
C ILE A 141 12.55 4.07 0.57
N ARG A 142 12.96 3.87 -0.69
CA ARG A 142 14.36 3.59 -1.05
C ARG A 142 15.32 4.66 -0.53
N LYS A 143 14.98 5.94 -0.78
CA LYS A 143 15.78 7.08 -0.28
C LYS A 143 15.89 7.10 1.24
N ALA A 144 14.76 6.88 1.92
CA ALA A 144 14.70 6.87 3.38
C ALA A 144 15.55 5.73 3.97
N LEU A 145 15.44 4.53 3.42
CA LEU A 145 16.24 3.38 3.84
C LEU A 145 17.73 3.61 3.57
N ALA A 146 18.12 4.11 2.39
CA ALA A 146 19.51 4.39 2.07
C ALA A 146 20.13 5.49 2.97
N ALA A 147 19.33 6.46 3.40
CA ALA A 147 19.76 7.49 4.35
C ALA A 147 19.92 6.95 5.78
N ALA A 148 19.01 6.06 6.22
CA ALA A 148 19.05 5.45 7.56
C ALA A 148 20.10 4.34 7.68
N ASP A 149 20.43 3.67 6.58
CA ASP A 149 21.38 2.56 6.50
C ASP A 149 22.19 2.61 5.19
N PRO A 150 23.18 3.51 5.10
CA PRO A 150 24.00 3.71 3.90
C PRO A 150 24.80 2.46 3.47
N ALA A 151 25.11 1.57 4.39
CA ALA A 151 25.88 0.36 4.10
C ALA A 151 25.12 -0.61 3.17
N ASN A 152 23.78 -0.60 3.22
CA ASN A 152 22.91 -1.43 2.40
C ASN A 152 22.25 -0.67 1.23
N ALA A 153 22.67 0.57 0.94
CA ALA A 153 22.04 1.41 -0.09
C ALA A 153 21.94 0.72 -1.46
N ALA A 154 22.99 0.02 -1.90
CA ALA A 154 22.98 -0.72 -3.17
C ALA A 154 21.96 -1.85 -3.21
N THR A 155 21.68 -2.50 -2.07
CA THR A 155 20.63 -3.52 -1.94
C THR A 155 19.26 -2.89 -2.09
N TYR A 156 19.02 -1.76 -1.43
CA TYR A 156 17.76 -1.00 -1.54
C TYR A 156 17.50 -0.50 -2.96
N ASP A 157 18.54 -0.01 -3.64
CA ASP A 157 18.46 0.43 -5.04
C ASP A 157 18.05 -0.73 -5.97
N ALA A 158 18.70 -1.88 -5.83
CA ALA A 158 18.42 -3.06 -6.65
C ALA A 158 16.99 -3.58 -6.41
N ASN A 159 16.59 -3.68 -5.14
CA ASN A 159 15.26 -4.15 -4.76
C ASN A 159 14.16 -3.20 -5.21
N ALA A 160 14.31 -1.89 -5.00
CA ALA A 160 13.36 -0.87 -5.44
C ALA A 160 13.16 -0.90 -6.95
N LYS A 161 14.23 -1.06 -7.73
CA LYS A 161 14.14 -1.22 -9.18
C LYS A 161 13.34 -2.46 -9.55
N ALA A 162 13.69 -3.62 -8.97
CA ALA A 162 13.01 -4.88 -9.27
C ALA A 162 11.53 -4.87 -8.86
N TYR A 163 11.20 -4.27 -7.72
CA TYR A 163 9.83 -4.16 -7.25
C TYR A 163 9.02 -3.16 -8.08
N GLY A 164 9.62 -2.03 -8.45
CA GLY A 164 9.00 -1.05 -9.35
C GLY A 164 8.65 -1.64 -10.72
N GLU A 165 9.46 -2.54 -11.28
CA GLU A 165 9.13 -3.24 -12.54
C GLU A 165 7.92 -4.16 -12.36
N LYS A 166 7.76 -4.85 -11.22
CA LYS A 166 6.57 -5.67 -10.93
C LYS A 166 5.31 -4.80 -10.86
N ILE A 167 5.39 -3.63 -10.20
CA ILE A 167 4.26 -2.68 -10.11
C ILE A 167 3.87 -2.17 -11.50
N ARG A 168 4.84 -1.76 -12.34
CA ARG A 168 4.56 -1.30 -13.72
C ARG A 168 3.88 -2.37 -14.54
N THR A 169 4.44 -3.58 -14.54
CA THR A 169 3.88 -4.71 -15.30
C THR A 169 2.45 -5.01 -14.88
N LEU A 170 2.18 -4.98 -13.58
CA LEU A 170 0.82 -5.18 -13.07
C LEU A 170 -0.11 -4.03 -13.48
N GLY A 171 0.33 -2.77 -13.34
CA GLY A 171 -0.45 -1.59 -13.73
C GLY A 171 -0.81 -1.60 -15.21
N GLU A 172 0.14 -1.99 -16.09
CA GLU A 172 -0.11 -2.15 -17.53
C GLU A 172 -1.15 -3.24 -17.82
N ALA A 173 -1.07 -4.39 -17.12
CA ALA A 173 -2.05 -5.47 -17.23
C ALA A 173 -3.45 -5.01 -16.79
N MET A 174 -3.56 -4.35 -15.64
CA MET A 174 -4.81 -3.78 -15.13
C MET A 174 -5.43 -2.79 -16.11
N LYS A 175 -4.62 -1.87 -16.66
CA LYS A 175 -5.06 -0.90 -17.66
C LYS A 175 -5.57 -1.56 -18.93
N ALA A 176 -4.89 -2.61 -19.39
CA ALA A 176 -5.30 -3.35 -20.58
C ALA A 176 -6.63 -4.10 -20.37
N GLU A 177 -6.86 -4.69 -19.20
CA GLU A 177 -8.10 -5.41 -18.87
C GLU A 177 -9.28 -4.46 -18.71
N ILE A 178 -9.14 -3.41 -17.90
CA ILE A 178 -10.19 -2.40 -17.69
C ILE A 178 -10.49 -1.66 -19.01
N GLY A 179 -9.47 -1.39 -19.81
CA GLY A 179 -9.62 -0.73 -21.12
C GLY A 179 -10.42 -1.53 -22.16
N ARG A 180 -10.63 -2.84 -21.96
CA ARG A 180 -11.50 -3.67 -22.81
C ARG A 180 -12.98 -3.54 -22.50
N LEU A 181 -13.30 -3.03 -21.31
CA LEU A 181 -14.70 -2.84 -20.91
C LEU A 181 -15.34 -1.73 -21.75
N PRO A 182 -16.62 -1.84 -22.14
CA PRO A 182 -17.36 -0.76 -22.75
C PRO A 182 -17.39 0.48 -21.86
N GLU A 183 -17.30 1.67 -22.42
CA GLU A 183 -17.21 2.92 -21.65
C GLU A 183 -18.44 3.16 -20.77
N GLU A 184 -19.61 2.79 -21.25
CA GLU A 184 -20.89 2.86 -20.52
C GLU A 184 -20.92 1.96 -19.28
N ARG A 185 -20.09 0.90 -19.24
CA ARG A 185 -19.98 -0.03 -18.12
C ARG A 185 -18.89 0.32 -17.12
N ARG A 186 -18.11 1.37 -17.35
CA ARG A 186 -16.97 1.75 -16.50
C ARG A 186 -17.38 2.56 -15.25
N TRP A 187 -18.51 2.24 -14.65
CA TRP A 187 -18.92 2.81 -13.38
C TRP A 187 -18.41 1.96 -12.22
N LEU A 188 -17.53 2.54 -11.41
CA LEU A 188 -17.01 1.92 -10.19
C LEU A 188 -17.78 2.49 -8.99
N VAL A 189 -18.72 1.72 -8.46
CA VAL A 189 -19.56 2.10 -7.32
C VAL A 189 -19.05 1.38 -6.08
N THR A 190 -18.60 2.13 -5.09
CA THR A 190 -17.91 1.63 -3.88
C THR A 190 -18.56 2.20 -2.62
N SER A 191 -18.13 1.72 -1.44
CA SER A 191 -18.59 2.32 -0.19
C SER A 191 -17.87 3.65 0.05
N GLU A 192 -16.55 3.68 -0.07
CA GLU A 192 -15.71 4.87 0.13
C GLU A 192 -15.19 5.42 -1.19
N GLY A 193 -14.95 6.74 -1.23
CA GLY A 193 -14.23 7.43 -2.32
C GLY A 193 -12.72 7.16 -2.30
N ALA A 194 -12.34 5.90 -2.14
CA ALA A 194 -10.95 5.46 -1.98
C ALA A 194 -10.26 5.08 -3.29
N PHE A 195 -11.02 5.04 -4.38
CA PHE A 195 -10.51 4.55 -5.67
C PHE A 195 -10.28 5.67 -6.68
N SER A 196 -10.34 6.94 -6.28
CA SER A 196 -10.27 8.10 -7.19
C SER A 196 -8.99 8.08 -8.05
N TYR A 197 -7.83 7.75 -7.49
CA TYR A 197 -6.58 7.65 -8.26
C TYR A 197 -6.60 6.48 -9.24
N LEU A 198 -7.11 5.32 -8.83
CA LEU A 198 -7.28 4.16 -9.70
C LEU A 198 -8.29 4.46 -10.82
N ALA A 199 -9.42 5.08 -10.49
CA ALA A 199 -10.45 5.46 -11.46
C ALA A 199 -9.90 6.43 -12.50
N ARG A 200 -9.15 7.46 -12.10
CA ARG A 200 -8.47 8.39 -12.98
C ARG A 200 -7.51 7.67 -13.94
N ASP A 201 -6.66 6.80 -13.42
CA ASP A 201 -5.59 6.19 -14.21
C ASP A 201 -6.11 5.16 -15.22
N PHE A 202 -7.25 4.54 -14.92
CA PHE A 202 -7.83 3.49 -15.75
C PHE A 202 -9.12 3.89 -16.47
N GLY A 203 -9.54 5.16 -16.36
CA GLY A 203 -10.71 5.69 -17.07
C GLY A 203 -12.05 5.11 -16.56
N LEU A 204 -12.15 4.87 -15.25
CA LEU A 204 -13.41 4.52 -14.59
C LEU A 204 -14.12 5.79 -14.12
N LYS A 205 -15.45 5.72 -14.00
CA LYS A 205 -16.31 6.74 -13.40
C LYS A 205 -16.59 6.32 -11.98
N GLU A 206 -16.09 7.07 -11.00
CA GLU A 206 -16.25 6.73 -9.59
C GLU A 206 -17.60 7.25 -9.06
N LEU A 207 -18.26 6.42 -8.26
CA LEU A 207 -19.40 6.77 -7.41
C LEU A 207 -19.25 6.05 -6.08
N PHE A 208 -19.50 6.72 -4.96
CA PHE A 208 -19.30 6.14 -3.63
C PHE A 208 -20.42 6.52 -2.67
N LEU A 209 -20.61 5.70 -1.63
CA LEU A 209 -21.62 5.92 -0.59
C LEU A 209 -21.21 7.03 0.38
N TRP A 210 -19.92 7.14 0.69
CA TRP A 210 -19.35 8.22 1.50
C TRP A 210 -17.92 8.57 1.04
N PRO A 211 -17.49 9.82 1.22
CA PRO A 211 -16.23 10.31 0.65
C PRO A 211 -14.98 9.73 1.31
N ILE A 212 -15.03 9.45 2.62
CA ILE A 212 -13.89 8.95 3.38
C ILE A 212 -14.36 8.23 4.65
N ASN A 213 -13.66 7.15 5.06
CA ASN A 213 -14.00 6.36 6.24
C ASN A 213 -13.90 7.12 7.57
N ALA A 214 -13.23 8.27 7.59
CA ALA A 214 -13.23 9.18 8.74
C ALA A 214 -14.57 9.91 8.97
N ASP A 215 -15.50 9.87 8.00
CA ASP A 215 -16.83 10.47 8.08
C ASP A 215 -17.90 9.45 8.52
N GLN A 216 -19.16 9.92 8.58
CA GLN A 216 -20.31 9.05 8.84
C GLN A 216 -20.54 8.10 7.66
N GLN A 217 -20.64 6.83 7.96
CA GLN A 217 -20.76 5.76 6.98
C GLN A 217 -22.21 5.26 6.87
N GLY A 218 -22.68 5.03 5.64
CA GLY A 218 -23.95 4.33 5.38
C GLY A 218 -25.19 5.03 5.90
N THR A 219 -25.21 6.36 6.00
CA THR A 219 -26.42 7.10 6.40
C THR A 219 -27.53 6.91 5.37
N PRO A 220 -28.83 6.95 5.78
CA PRO A 220 -29.94 6.84 4.83
C PRO A 220 -29.89 7.85 3.67
N LYS A 221 -29.34 9.05 3.91
CA LYS A 221 -29.15 10.07 2.88
C LYS A 221 -28.11 9.65 1.84
N GLN A 222 -26.98 9.11 2.29
CA GLN A 222 -25.91 8.62 1.42
C GLN A 222 -26.40 7.43 0.59
N VAL A 223 -26.99 6.43 1.23
CA VAL A 223 -27.55 5.25 0.54
C VAL A 223 -28.59 5.66 -0.52
N LYS A 224 -29.52 6.57 -0.16
CA LYS A 224 -30.53 7.06 -1.10
C LYS A 224 -29.90 7.77 -2.30
N ALA A 225 -28.91 8.62 -2.08
CA ALA A 225 -28.24 9.35 -3.16
C ALA A 225 -27.60 8.40 -4.19
N VAL A 226 -26.93 7.34 -3.70
CA VAL A 226 -26.32 6.34 -4.57
C VAL A 226 -27.38 5.48 -5.28
N ILE A 227 -28.49 5.10 -4.62
CA ILE A 227 -29.61 4.41 -5.26
C ILE A 227 -30.16 5.24 -6.44
N ASP A 228 -30.36 6.55 -6.21
CA ASP A 228 -30.87 7.44 -7.26
C ASP A 228 -29.89 7.50 -8.45
N ALA A 229 -28.58 7.66 -8.20
CA ALA A 229 -27.56 7.71 -9.23
C ALA A 229 -27.39 6.37 -9.98
N VAL A 230 -27.46 5.23 -9.27
CA VAL A 230 -27.40 3.89 -9.89
C VAL A 230 -28.54 3.71 -10.88
N ARG A 231 -29.76 4.17 -10.53
CA ARG A 231 -30.93 4.11 -11.43
C ARG A 231 -30.82 5.10 -12.60
N GLU A 232 -30.32 6.32 -12.34
CA GLU A 232 -30.18 7.37 -13.35
C GLU A 232 -29.20 6.98 -14.45
N HIS A 233 -28.10 6.34 -14.07
CA HIS A 233 -27.01 5.98 -14.97
C HIS A 233 -27.05 4.51 -15.43
N ASP A 234 -28.11 3.75 -15.09
CA ASP A 234 -28.28 2.33 -15.43
C ASP A 234 -27.03 1.50 -15.01
N ILE A 235 -26.57 1.69 -13.79
CA ILE A 235 -25.37 1.02 -13.28
C ILE A 235 -25.73 -0.39 -12.84
N HIS A 236 -24.94 -1.38 -13.27
CA HIS A 236 -25.27 -2.80 -13.11
C HIS A 236 -24.61 -3.48 -11.93
N VAL A 237 -23.60 -2.85 -11.29
CA VAL A 237 -22.82 -3.49 -10.20
C VAL A 237 -22.39 -2.49 -9.15
N VAL A 238 -22.40 -2.93 -7.88
CA VAL A 238 -21.95 -2.19 -6.70
C VAL A 238 -20.99 -3.06 -5.91
N PHE A 239 -19.93 -2.47 -5.37
CA PHE A 239 -18.89 -3.14 -4.56
C PHE A 239 -18.87 -2.59 -3.13
N SER A 240 -18.23 -3.31 -2.22
CA SER A 240 -17.84 -2.82 -0.89
C SER A 240 -16.36 -3.03 -0.64
N GLU A 241 -15.81 -2.44 0.42
CA GLU A 241 -14.42 -2.64 0.84
C GLU A 241 -14.30 -3.60 2.02
N SER A 242 -13.07 -4.15 2.20
CA SER A 242 -12.79 -5.16 3.22
C SER A 242 -12.77 -4.64 4.66
N THR A 243 -12.57 -3.33 4.85
CA THR A 243 -12.42 -2.69 6.17
C THR A 243 -13.72 -2.09 6.73
N VAL A 244 -14.82 -2.12 5.95
CA VAL A 244 -16.12 -1.59 6.34
C VAL A 244 -17.25 -2.60 6.13
N SER A 245 -18.44 -2.34 6.70
CA SER A 245 -19.62 -3.20 6.46
C SER A 245 -20.05 -3.17 5.00
N ALA A 246 -20.34 -4.35 4.46
CA ALA A 246 -20.91 -4.49 3.12
C ALA A 246 -22.43 -4.18 3.06
N ASP A 247 -23.10 -3.99 4.20
CA ASP A 247 -24.56 -3.87 4.27
C ASP A 247 -25.10 -2.68 3.46
N PRO A 248 -24.51 -1.45 3.52
CA PRO A 248 -24.98 -0.33 2.72
C PRO A 248 -24.87 -0.60 1.20
N ALA A 249 -23.77 -1.17 0.75
CA ALA A 249 -23.57 -1.53 -0.67
C ALA A 249 -24.55 -2.62 -1.13
N ARG A 250 -24.79 -3.65 -0.30
CA ARG A 250 -25.79 -4.68 -0.55
C ARG A 250 -27.22 -4.14 -0.58
N GLN A 251 -27.53 -3.15 0.26
CA GLN A 251 -28.81 -2.47 0.23
C GLN A 251 -29.00 -1.74 -1.11
N VAL A 252 -28.01 -0.96 -1.56
CA VAL A 252 -28.06 -0.31 -2.88
C VAL A 252 -28.32 -1.34 -3.99
N ALA A 253 -27.54 -2.42 -4.02
CA ALA A 253 -27.71 -3.49 -4.99
C ALA A 253 -29.13 -4.08 -4.97
N SER A 254 -29.65 -4.40 -3.79
CA SER A 254 -31.00 -4.98 -3.62
C SER A 254 -32.11 -4.03 -4.06
N GLU A 255 -32.00 -2.73 -3.76
CA GLU A 255 -33.04 -1.76 -4.07
C GLU A 255 -33.03 -1.28 -5.54
N THR A 256 -31.90 -1.43 -6.23
CA THR A 256 -31.74 -1.01 -7.63
C THR A 256 -31.86 -2.16 -8.62
N GLY A 257 -31.66 -3.41 -8.17
CA GLY A 257 -31.53 -4.58 -9.03
C GLY A 257 -30.10 -4.76 -9.60
N ALA A 258 -29.15 -3.89 -9.24
CA ALA A 258 -27.74 -4.06 -9.57
C ALA A 258 -27.16 -5.29 -8.87
N ALA A 259 -26.15 -5.92 -9.48
CA ALA A 259 -25.43 -7.01 -8.85
C ALA A 259 -24.53 -6.50 -7.72
N TYR A 260 -24.34 -7.31 -6.67
CA TYR A 260 -23.25 -7.09 -5.73
C TYR A 260 -21.98 -7.76 -6.25
N GLY A 261 -21.01 -6.96 -6.68
CA GLY A 261 -19.78 -7.42 -7.36
C GLY A 261 -18.73 -8.04 -6.45
N GLY A 262 -18.89 -7.85 -5.13
CA GLY A 262 -17.96 -8.42 -4.14
C GLY A 262 -17.20 -7.38 -3.34
N VAL A 263 -16.14 -7.83 -2.68
CA VAL A 263 -15.28 -7.02 -1.79
C VAL A 263 -14.04 -6.59 -2.54
N LEU A 264 -13.73 -5.30 -2.49
CA LEU A 264 -12.47 -4.71 -2.93
C LEU A 264 -11.54 -4.48 -1.73
N TYR A 265 -10.26 -4.41 -1.99
CA TYR A 265 -9.25 -4.18 -0.95
C TYR A 265 -8.56 -2.85 -1.22
N VAL A 266 -8.47 -1.99 -0.21
CA VAL A 266 -7.86 -0.66 -0.34
C VAL A 266 -7.01 -0.28 0.86
N ASP A 267 -7.53 -0.34 2.10
CA ASP A 267 -6.90 0.23 3.30
C ASP A 267 -5.96 -0.71 4.02
N SER A 268 -6.11 -2.00 3.81
CA SER A 268 -5.34 -3.00 4.55
C SER A 268 -5.07 -4.26 3.73
N LEU A 269 -3.92 -4.85 3.99
CA LEU A 269 -3.64 -6.22 3.54
C LEU A 269 -4.39 -7.23 4.40
N SER A 270 -4.55 -8.44 3.90
CA SER A 270 -5.03 -9.58 4.67
C SER A 270 -3.88 -10.25 5.44
N GLU A 271 -4.24 -11.17 6.35
CA GLU A 271 -3.27 -12.13 6.92
C GLU A 271 -2.62 -12.95 5.79
N ALA A 272 -1.47 -13.57 6.09
CA ALA A 272 -0.65 -14.32 5.12
C ALA A 272 -1.41 -15.41 4.34
N GLY A 273 -2.42 -16.02 4.95
CA GLY A 273 -3.30 -17.02 4.30
C GLY A 273 -4.56 -16.45 3.67
N GLY A 274 -4.73 -15.13 3.68
CA GLY A 274 -5.91 -14.45 3.13
C GLY A 274 -5.77 -14.10 1.65
N PRO A 275 -6.76 -13.40 1.07
CA PRO A 275 -6.81 -13.14 -0.36
C PRO A 275 -5.79 -12.11 -0.87
N VAL A 276 -5.35 -11.18 -0.04
CA VAL A 276 -4.43 -10.09 -0.43
C VAL A 276 -3.30 -9.91 0.60
N PRO A 277 -2.40 -10.91 0.74
CA PRO A 277 -1.31 -10.82 1.73
C PRO A 277 -0.22 -9.82 1.34
N THR A 278 -0.16 -9.37 0.09
CA THR A 278 0.82 -8.41 -0.43
C THR A 278 0.15 -7.24 -1.14
N TYR A 279 0.85 -6.14 -1.29
CA TYR A 279 0.36 -4.99 -2.04
C TYR A 279 0.11 -5.32 -3.53
N LEU A 280 0.94 -6.14 -4.14
CA LEU A 280 0.70 -6.60 -5.52
C LEU A 280 -0.57 -7.46 -5.61
N ASP A 281 -0.83 -8.32 -4.63
CA ASP A 281 -2.08 -9.08 -4.56
C ASP A 281 -3.29 -8.17 -4.35
N LEU A 282 -3.17 -7.13 -3.52
CA LEU A 282 -4.23 -6.14 -3.32
C LEU A 282 -4.63 -5.49 -4.65
N LEU A 283 -3.70 -4.96 -5.40
CA LEU A 283 -3.96 -4.35 -6.71
C LEU A 283 -4.54 -5.37 -7.70
N ARG A 284 -3.95 -6.55 -7.80
CA ARG A 284 -4.39 -7.61 -8.72
C ARG A 284 -5.80 -8.10 -8.41
N VAL A 285 -6.06 -8.52 -7.17
CA VAL A 285 -7.36 -9.08 -6.76
C VAL A 285 -8.46 -8.03 -6.86
N THR A 286 -8.17 -6.79 -6.45
CA THR A 286 -9.12 -5.67 -6.59
C THR A 286 -9.45 -5.41 -8.05
N SER A 287 -8.45 -5.34 -8.93
CA SER A 287 -8.66 -5.16 -10.37
C SER A 287 -9.45 -6.31 -11.01
N GLU A 288 -9.08 -7.56 -10.73
CA GLU A 288 -9.80 -8.75 -11.21
C GLU A 288 -11.27 -8.75 -10.76
N THR A 289 -11.53 -8.34 -9.50
CA THR A 289 -12.90 -8.24 -8.96
C THR A 289 -13.70 -7.14 -9.67
N ILE A 290 -13.09 -5.98 -9.90
CA ILE A 290 -13.71 -4.88 -10.68
C ILE A 290 -14.05 -5.35 -12.09
N VAL A 291 -13.09 -5.90 -12.83
CA VAL A 291 -13.28 -6.37 -14.21
C VAL A 291 -14.37 -7.43 -14.28
N LYS A 292 -14.35 -8.41 -13.36
CA LYS A 292 -15.37 -9.45 -13.29
C LYS A 292 -16.77 -8.88 -13.06
N GLY A 293 -16.91 -7.93 -12.13
CA GLY A 293 -18.19 -7.29 -11.85
C GLY A 293 -18.72 -6.47 -13.02
N LEU A 294 -17.86 -5.64 -13.62
CA LEU A 294 -18.22 -4.76 -14.73
C LEU A 294 -18.46 -5.51 -16.06
N SER A 295 -18.07 -6.79 -16.15
CA SER A 295 -18.27 -7.63 -17.34
C SER A 295 -19.59 -8.41 -17.33
N GLN A 296 -20.40 -8.33 -16.27
CA GLN A 296 -21.69 -9.06 -16.10
C GLN A 296 -22.88 -8.37 -16.83
#